data_0f0d33fca041ddd3db4a8d6c00ca86e4
#
_entry.id   0f0d33fca041ddd3db4a8d6c00ca86e4
#
_cell.length_a   1.000
_cell.length_b   1.000
_cell.length_c   1.000
_cell.angle_alpha   90.00
_cell.angle_beta   90.00
_cell.angle_gamma   90.00
#
_symmetry.space_group_name_H-M   'P 1'
#
loop_
_entity.id
_entity.type
_entity.pdbx_description
1 polymer ?
#
loop_
_entity_poly.entity_id
_entity_poly.type
_entity_poly.pdbx_seq_one_letter_code
_entity_poly.pdbx_strand_id
1 'polypeptide(L)'
;MGIIHEENMPVPEPEDGRITFGSGYPSKAIEKFIGYYDRNSRIAYTPSMSILTDFSIARAYCMYNRSGKSDIVYLDSRFDPERSESAKIALDKFRSICGVKGYFTFYIERERRYVRAKGLSESSAVAAAVSSALVSNIFGYNVKAHSMLASRFAKFVSGSGTRSVFPGLSTWISYPGIQEPKCLAHEIKIGLSKVKIAMFPKFADYSTNQMHELSVKSAQYIPWVLNKFARFEEIIDRSFSLEDLLIRAEEEMLNLNSLLMSVGRVLQTEESLSLIERIISFRKKNPGLYFTADTGPSILVMTLNENLLKEFLETETDFYISGNIVKDSSPSASNAFRERGKAFFESLQRSQ
;
A
#
# COMPACT_ATOMS: atom_id res chain seq x y z
N MET A 1 19.04 -15.08 6.52
CA MET A 1 18.14 -14.22 7.30
C MET A 1 18.83 -13.04 8.00
N GLY A 2 20.16 -13.07 8.24
CA GLY A 2 20.89 -12.01 8.96
C GLY A 2 20.83 -10.62 8.31
N ILE A 3 21.03 -10.51 7.00
CA ILE A 3 21.11 -9.24 6.26
C ILE A 3 19.88 -8.34 6.45
N ILE A 4 18.67 -8.92 6.61
CA ILE A 4 17.43 -8.13 6.67
C ILE A 4 17.25 -7.47 8.04
N HIS A 5 17.84 -8.06 9.07
CA HIS A 5 17.69 -7.61 10.46
C HIS A 5 18.88 -6.75 10.92
N GLU A 6 19.83 -6.47 10.03
CA GLU A 6 20.94 -5.58 10.34
C GLU A 6 20.48 -4.12 10.32
N GLU A 7 20.95 -3.35 11.27
CA GLU A 7 20.66 -1.92 11.34
C GLU A 7 21.32 -1.18 10.16
N ASN A 8 22.54 -1.57 9.82
CA ASN A 8 23.28 -1.12 8.66
C ASN A 8 23.56 -2.30 7.73
N MET A 9 23.37 -2.10 6.44
CA MET A 9 23.59 -3.07 5.39
C MET A 9 24.48 -2.47 4.31
N PRO A 10 25.77 -2.23 4.58
CA PRO A 10 26.67 -1.66 3.59
C PRO A 10 26.73 -2.57 2.35
N VAL A 11 26.52 -1.97 1.19
CA VAL A 11 26.54 -2.66 -0.10
C VAL A 11 27.51 -1.96 -1.05
N PRO A 12 28.06 -2.67 -2.04
CA PRO A 12 28.84 -2.03 -3.11
C PRO A 12 27.98 -1.00 -3.85
N GLU A 13 28.62 0.09 -4.28
CA GLU A 13 27.97 1.05 -5.16
C GLU A 13 27.47 0.35 -6.41
N PRO A 14 26.24 0.61 -6.86
CA PRO A 14 25.71 0.07 -8.10
C PRO A 14 26.54 0.54 -9.31
N GLU A 15 26.39 -0.16 -10.42
CA GLU A 15 26.93 0.27 -11.69
C GLU A 15 26.26 1.58 -12.13
N ASP A 16 27.10 2.55 -12.54
CA ASP A 16 26.60 3.85 -13.01
C ASP A 16 25.75 3.69 -14.28
N GLY A 17 24.61 4.35 -14.32
CA GLY A 17 23.62 4.21 -15.40
C GLY A 17 22.81 2.91 -15.34
N ARG A 18 22.99 2.04 -14.34
CA ARG A 18 22.21 0.81 -14.20
C ARG A 18 20.73 1.13 -14.03
N ILE A 19 19.90 0.55 -14.90
CA ILE A 19 18.45 0.71 -14.89
C ILE A 19 17.79 -0.59 -14.46
N THR A 20 16.88 -0.51 -13.48
CA THR A 20 16.05 -1.61 -13.02
C THR A 20 14.58 -1.20 -12.95
N PHE A 21 13.67 -2.15 -12.81
CA PHE A 21 12.26 -1.82 -12.72
C PHE A 21 11.57 -2.60 -11.59
N GLY A 22 10.43 -2.07 -11.15
CA GLY A 22 9.54 -2.70 -10.19
C GLY A 22 8.09 -2.36 -10.50
N SER A 23 7.18 -3.17 -9.96
CA SER A 23 5.75 -2.92 -10.01
C SER A 23 5.14 -3.07 -8.63
N GLY A 24 3.97 -2.45 -8.43
CA GLY A 24 3.24 -2.53 -7.19
C GLY A 24 1.74 -2.36 -7.41
N TYR A 25 0.96 -3.02 -6.58
CA TYR A 25 -0.49 -2.96 -6.57
C TYR A 25 -0.98 -2.30 -5.28
N PRO A 26 -2.13 -1.63 -5.28
CA PRO A 26 -2.69 -1.03 -4.08
C PRO A 26 -3.10 -2.08 -3.06
N SER A 27 -2.78 -1.82 -1.79
CA SER A 27 -3.19 -2.64 -0.66
C SER A 27 -4.48 -2.11 -0.05
N LYS A 28 -5.51 -2.96 0.10
CA LYS A 28 -6.73 -2.65 0.85
C LYS A 28 -6.64 -3.27 2.24
N ALA A 29 -6.72 -2.40 3.25
CA ALA A 29 -6.52 -2.85 4.61
C ALA A 29 -7.74 -3.61 5.15
N ILE A 30 -7.48 -4.81 5.65
CA ILE A 30 -8.38 -5.64 6.45
C ILE A 30 -8.28 -5.23 7.92
N GLU A 31 -7.05 -5.17 8.44
CA GLU A 31 -6.72 -4.57 9.72
C GLU A 31 -5.88 -3.31 9.47
N LYS A 32 -6.39 -2.15 9.88
CA LYS A 32 -5.80 -0.86 9.54
C LYS A 32 -4.80 -0.42 10.59
N PHE A 33 -3.81 0.35 10.18
CA PHE A 33 -3.03 1.15 11.11
C PHE A 33 -3.36 2.63 10.92
N ILE A 34 -3.30 3.39 11.99
CA ILE A 34 -3.34 4.84 11.98
C ILE A 34 -2.44 5.36 13.10
N GLY A 35 -1.73 6.48 12.85
CA GLY A 35 -0.73 6.99 13.79
C GLY A 35 0.62 6.26 13.70
N TYR A 36 1.69 7.03 13.87
CA TYR A 36 3.04 6.50 13.97
C TYR A 36 3.58 6.73 15.40
N TYR A 37 4.14 5.68 15.98
CA TYR A 37 4.91 5.74 17.22
C TYR A 37 6.25 6.46 16.97
N ASP A 38 6.95 6.06 15.89
CA ASP A 38 8.15 6.74 15.40
C ASP A 38 7.97 7.05 13.90
N ARG A 39 7.87 8.35 13.60
CA ARG A 39 7.72 8.83 12.22
C ARG A 39 8.98 8.67 11.38
N ASN A 40 10.16 8.80 11.99
CA ASN A 40 11.43 8.73 11.27
C ASN A 40 11.71 7.30 10.80
N SER A 41 11.44 6.32 11.65
CA SER A 41 11.59 4.90 11.34
C SER A 41 10.31 4.29 10.74
N ARG A 42 9.24 5.09 10.60
CA ARG A 42 7.92 4.64 10.14
C ARG A 42 7.39 3.45 10.92
N ILE A 43 7.52 3.49 12.24
CA ILE A 43 6.96 2.49 13.15
C ILE A 43 5.55 2.94 13.55
N ALA A 44 4.54 2.14 13.22
CA ALA A 44 3.17 2.38 13.63
C ALA A 44 2.91 1.87 15.05
N TYR A 45 1.87 2.38 15.72
CA TYR A 45 1.46 1.89 17.02
C TYR A 45 0.92 0.46 17.01
N THR A 46 0.40 0.01 15.86
CA THR A 46 -0.26 -1.29 15.75
C THR A 46 0.20 -2.06 14.52
N PRO A 47 0.21 -3.39 14.56
CA PRO A 47 0.29 -4.18 13.37
C PRO A 47 -0.90 -3.90 12.44
N SER A 48 -0.80 -4.34 11.19
CA SER A 48 -1.87 -4.15 10.21
C SER A 48 -1.83 -5.23 9.12
N MET A 49 -2.97 -5.46 8.48
CA MET A 49 -3.13 -6.51 7.47
C MET A 49 -3.84 -5.96 6.23
N SER A 50 -3.48 -6.45 5.05
CA SER A 50 -4.14 -6.04 3.81
C SER A 50 -4.12 -7.11 2.74
N ILE A 51 -5.06 -7.00 1.80
CA ILE A 51 -5.06 -7.72 0.53
C ILE A 51 -4.59 -6.80 -0.59
N LEU A 52 -3.94 -7.34 -1.62
CA LEU A 52 -3.64 -6.60 -2.84
C LEU A 52 -4.78 -6.68 -3.84
N THR A 53 -5.07 -5.56 -4.53
CA THR A 53 -6.15 -5.46 -5.50
C THR A 53 -5.66 -4.92 -6.85
N ASP A 54 -6.32 -5.32 -7.94
CA ASP A 54 -5.94 -4.97 -9.31
C ASP A 54 -6.65 -3.71 -9.88
N PHE A 55 -7.19 -2.86 -9.02
CA PHE A 55 -7.88 -1.63 -9.45
C PHE A 55 -6.96 -0.58 -10.07
N SER A 56 -5.70 -0.64 -9.73
CA SER A 56 -4.62 0.11 -10.37
C SER A 56 -3.30 -0.63 -10.23
N ILE A 57 -2.31 -0.21 -10.99
CA ILE A 57 -0.92 -0.68 -10.88
C ILE A 57 0.01 0.51 -11.01
N ALA A 58 1.05 0.54 -10.19
CA ALA A 58 2.19 1.43 -10.36
C ALA A 58 3.37 0.64 -10.92
N ARG A 59 4.11 1.25 -11.84
CA ARG A 59 5.36 0.73 -12.40
C ARG A 59 6.43 1.79 -12.27
N ALA A 60 7.64 1.39 -11.88
CA ALA A 60 8.75 2.30 -11.70
C ALA A 60 10.00 1.74 -12.37
N TYR A 61 10.69 2.60 -13.11
CA TYR A 61 12.10 2.42 -13.42
C TYR A 61 12.95 3.21 -12.43
N CYS A 62 14.11 2.66 -12.08
CA CYS A 62 15.11 3.27 -11.22
C CYS A 62 16.44 3.23 -11.94
N MET A 63 17.05 4.39 -12.18
CA MET A 63 18.40 4.52 -12.70
C MET A 63 19.33 5.05 -11.59
N TYR A 64 20.43 4.37 -11.36
CA TYR A 64 21.49 4.87 -10.48
C TYR A 64 22.39 5.85 -11.23
N ASN A 65 22.75 6.96 -10.59
CA ASN A 65 23.63 7.98 -11.11
C ASN A 65 24.68 8.35 -10.05
N ARG A 66 25.91 7.90 -10.28
CA ARG A 66 27.03 8.11 -9.33
C ARG A 66 27.41 9.57 -9.19
N SER A 67 27.40 10.32 -10.30
CA SER A 67 27.79 11.73 -10.37
C SER A 67 26.61 12.68 -10.27
N GLY A 68 25.40 12.20 -10.04
CA GLY A 68 24.19 12.99 -9.89
C GLY A 68 24.29 14.01 -8.76
N LYS A 69 23.50 15.07 -8.82
CA LYS A 69 23.45 16.14 -7.81
C LYS A 69 22.26 16.01 -6.87
N SER A 70 21.21 15.30 -7.30
CA SER A 70 19.97 15.10 -6.54
C SER A 70 19.20 13.89 -7.04
N ASP A 71 18.30 13.38 -6.21
CA ASP A 71 17.29 12.42 -6.64
C ASP A 71 16.20 13.11 -7.45
N ILE A 72 15.75 12.46 -8.51
CA ILE A 72 14.76 13.02 -9.43
C ILE A 72 13.61 12.03 -9.63
N VAL A 73 12.39 12.52 -9.54
CA VAL A 73 11.18 11.72 -9.76
C VAL A 73 10.36 12.29 -10.89
N TYR A 74 10.09 11.48 -11.90
CA TYR A 74 9.12 11.73 -12.95
C TYR A 74 7.89 10.84 -12.70
N LEU A 75 6.73 11.48 -12.58
CA LEU A 75 5.47 10.79 -12.35
C LEU A 75 4.51 11.05 -13.52
N ASP A 76 4.03 9.97 -14.14
CA ASP A 76 3.18 10.03 -15.34
C ASP A 76 3.81 10.93 -16.43
N SER A 77 5.11 10.72 -16.67
CA SER A 77 5.96 11.45 -17.66
C SER A 77 6.21 12.94 -17.37
N ARG A 78 5.90 13.41 -16.16
CA ARG A 78 6.15 14.80 -15.74
C ARG A 78 7.13 14.84 -14.57
N PHE A 79 8.06 15.78 -14.60
CA PHE A 79 8.88 16.08 -13.45
C PHE A 79 7.99 16.57 -12.30
N ASP A 80 8.15 15.95 -11.13
CA ASP A 80 7.37 16.26 -9.93
C ASP A 80 8.32 16.68 -8.80
N PRO A 81 8.49 18.01 -8.57
CA PRO A 81 9.43 18.53 -7.58
C PRO A 81 9.01 18.18 -6.14
N GLU A 82 7.70 18.18 -5.82
CA GLU A 82 7.20 17.84 -4.48
C GLU A 82 7.46 16.37 -4.16
N ARG A 83 7.27 15.49 -5.15
CA ARG A 83 7.56 14.07 -4.99
C ARG A 83 9.05 13.78 -4.96
N SER A 84 9.86 14.54 -5.68
CA SER A 84 11.31 14.44 -5.60
C SER A 84 11.81 14.80 -4.20
N GLU A 85 11.30 15.85 -3.59
CA GLU A 85 11.64 16.21 -2.22
C GLU A 85 11.12 15.16 -1.19
N SER A 86 9.91 14.66 -1.38
CA SER A 86 9.36 13.59 -0.54
C SER A 86 10.15 12.28 -0.68
N ALA A 87 10.59 11.95 -1.88
CA ALA A 87 11.41 10.78 -2.16
C ALA A 87 12.80 10.89 -1.54
N LYS A 88 13.39 12.08 -1.50
CA LYS A 88 14.68 12.37 -0.88
C LYS A 88 14.76 11.85 0.55
N ILE A 89 13.74 12.12 1.38
CA ILE A 89 13.69 11.66 2.78
C ILE A 89 13.81 10.12 2.85
N ALA A 90 13.08 9.40 1.99
CA ALA A 90 13.13 7.94 1.94
C ALA A 90 14.49 7.43 1.42
N LEU A 91 15.07 8.10 0.41
CA LEU A 91 16.34 7.73 -0.18
C LEU A 91 17.54 8.07 0.72
N ASP A 92 17.48 9.17 1.48
CA ASP A 92 18.49 9.50 2.50
C ASP A 92 18.51 8.43 3.60
N LYS A 93 17.33 7.97 4.02
CA LYS A 93 17.24 6.84 4.96
C LYS A 93 17.82 5.55 4.35
N PHE A 94 17.50 5.27 3.09
CA PHE A 94 18.06 4.15 2.35
C PHE A 94 19.60 4.24 2.29
N ARG A 95 20.16 5.40 1.92
CA ARG A 95 21.62 5.63 1.88
C ARG A 95 22.26 5.41 3.25
N SER A 96 21.63 5.91 4.32
CA SER A 96 22.15 5.73 5.68
C SER A 96 22.23 4.26 6.10
N ILE A 97 21.32 3.42 5.59
CA ILE A 97 21.31 1.98 5.87
C ILE A 97 22.30 1.22 4.99
N CYS A 98 22.34 1.54 3.69
CA CYS A 98 23.09 0.77 2.70
C CYS A 98 24.49 1.31 2.40
N GLY A 99 24.80 2.55 2.82
CA GLY A 99 26.11 3.18 2.54
C GLY A 99 26.31 3.67 1.10
N VAL A 100 25.28 3.65 0.26
CA VAL A 100 25.31 4.10 -1.14
C VAL A 100 25.47 5.63 -1.19
N LYS A 101 26.33 6.16 -2.05
CA LYS A 101 26.65 7.59 -2.12
C LYS A 101 25.97 8.34 -3.26
N GLY A 102 25.64 7.65 -4.36
CA GLY A 102 25.05 8.26 -5.55
C GLY A 102 23.56 8.59 -5.41
N TYR A 103 22.97 9.01 -6.51
CA TYR A 103 21.59 9.47 -6.60
C TYR A 103 20.79 8.59 -7.53
N PHE A 104 19.46 8.70 -7.46
CA PHE A 104 18.54 7.88 -8.24
C PHE A 104 17.59 8.75 -9.05
N THR A 105 17.37 8.35 -10.30
CA THR A 105 16.31 8.90 -11.14
C THR A 105 15.21 7.86 -11.26
N PHE A 106 13.99 8.25 -10.91
CA PHE A 106 12.80 7.41 -11.05
C PHE A 106 11.91 7.92 -12.18
N TYR A 107 11.45 6.98 -13.00
CA TYR A 107 10.37 7.16 -13.95
C TYR A 107 9.22 6.26 -13.53
N ILE A 108 8.08 6.86 -13.15
CA ILE A 108 6.93 6.17 -12.54
C ILE A 108 5.70 6.40 -13.40
N GLU A 109 4.99 5.33 -13.72
CA GLU A 109 3.67 5.38 -14.35
C GLU A 109 2.64 4.70 -13.47
N ARG A 110 1.41 5.26 -13.49
CA ARG A 110 0.25 4.69 -12.83
C ARG A 110 -0.82 4.40 -13.86
N GLU A 111 -1.26 3.17 -13.91
CA GLU A 111 -2.40 2.75 -14.71
C GLU A 111 -3.59 2.51 -13.78
N ARG A 112 -4.69 3.22 -14.01
CA ARG A 112 -5.89 3.20 -13.18
C ARG A 112 -7.09 2.76 -13.98
N ARG A 113 -7.99 2.05 -13.31
CA ARG A 113 -9.31 1.67 -13.86
C ARG A 113 -10.41 2.67 -13.48
N TYR A 114 -10.03 3.84 -12.94
CA TYR A 114 -10.91 4.94 -12.51
C TYR A 114 -10.27 6.29 -12.81
N VAL A 115 -11.08 7.35 -12.88
CA VAL A 115 -10.59 8.69 -13.21
C VAL A 115 -10.05 9.40 -11.97
N ARG A 116 -10.84 9.49 -10.90
CA ARG A 116 -10.50 10.18 -9.66
C ARG A 116 -11.15 9.49 -8.46
N ALA A 117 -10.36 9.21 -7.44
CA ALA A 117 -10.87 8.59 -6.22
C ALA A 117 -9.93 8.86 -5.04
N LYS A 118 -10.43 8.67 -3.81
CA LYS A 118 -9.67 8.76 -2.56
C LYS A 118 -9.86 7.48 -1.75
N GLY A 119 -8.79 7.03 -1.08
CA GLY A 119 -8.81 5.79 -0.29
C GLY A 119 -8.61 4.53 -1.13
N LEU A 120 -7.93 4.64 -2.27
CA LEU A 120 -7.58 3.50 -3.14
C LEU A 120 -6.12 3.06 -3.00
N SER A 121 -5.42 3.60 -2.00
CA SER A 121 -4.04 3.19 -1.65
C SER A 121 -3.02 3.23 -2.80
N GLU A 122 -3.18 4.16 -3.76
CA GLU A 122 -2.22 4.35 -4.87
C GLU A 122 -0.80 4.61 -4.36
N SER A 123 -0.66 5.35 -3.26
CA SER A 123 0.65 5.62 -2.67
C SER A 123 1.37 4.34 -2.24
N SER A 124 0.62 3.31 -1.81
CA SER A 124 1.20 2.02 -1.46
C SER A 124 1.70 1.25 -2.68
N ALA A 125 0.98 1.33 -3.80
CA ALA A 125 1.40 0.75 -5.07
C ALA A 125 2.70 1.41 -5.58
N VAL A 126 2.76 2.74 -5.55
CA VAL A 126 3.97 3.50 -5.92
C VAL A 126 5.14 3.14 -5.02
N ALA A 127 4.92 3.06 -3.69
CA ALA A 127 5.97 2.70 -2.74
C ALA A 127 6.54 1.29 -3.00
N ALA A 128 5.68 0.32 -3.28
CA ALA A 128 6.10 -1.04 -3.63
C ALA A 128 6.88 -1.08 -4.95
N ALA A 129 6.40 -0.37 -5.99
CA ALA A 129 7.08 -0.30 -7.29
C ALA A 129 8.47 0.33 -7.18
N VAL A 130 8.56 1.50 -6.54
CA VAL A 130 9.83 2.23 -6.32
C VAL A 130 10.81 1.39 -5.51
N SER A 131 10.36 0.80 -4.39
CA SER A 131 11.25 0.01 -3.52
C SER A 131 11.70 -1.27 -4.19
N SER A 132 10.84 -1.93 -4.97
CA SER A 132 11.21 -3.11 -5.74
C SER A 132 12.26 -2.78 -6.80
N ALA A 133 12.10 -1.66 -7.54
CA ALA A 133 13.08 -1.19 -8.51
C ALA A 133 14.41 -0.83 -7.84
N LEU A 134 14.37 -0.13 -6.69
CA LEU A 134 15.54 0.25 -5.92
C LEU A 134 16.32 -0.97 -5.41
N VAL A 135 15.63 -1.92 -4.78
CA VAL A 135 16.26 -3.16 -4.29
C VAL A 135 16.87 -3.96 -5.44
N SER A 136 16.19 -4.01 -6.58
CA SER A 136 16.74 -4.66 -7.79
C SER A 136 18.00 -3.97 -8.31
N ASN A 137 18.06 -2.64 -8.19
CA ASN A 137 19.23 -1.86 -8.61
C ASN A 137 20.47 -2.15 -7.75
N ILE A 138 20.28 -2.28 -6.46
CA ILE A 138 21.35 -2.47 -5.48
C ILE A 138 21.73 -3.96 -5.34
N PHE A 139 20.73 -4.82 -5.13
CA PHE A 139 20.93 -6.22 -4.75
C PHE A 139 20.69 -7.21 -5.91
N GLY A 140 20.10 -6.75 -7.02
CA GLY A 140 19.68 -7.62 -8.12
C GLY A 140 18.30 -8.26 -7.90
N TYR A 141 17.72 -8.79 -8.98
CA TYR A 141 16.38 -9.42 -8.95
C TYR A 141 16.35 -10.78 -8.28
N ASN A 142 17.45 -11.50 -8.27
CA ASN A 142 17.52 -12.90 -7.82
C ASN A 142 17.87 -13.04 -6.34
N VAL A 143 17.81 -11.96 -5.57
CA VAL A 143 18.08 -12.02 -4.13
C VAL A 143 16.89 -12.71 -3.45
N LYS A 144 17.15 -13.83 -2.76
CA LYS A 144 16.14 -14.60 -2.03
C LYS A 144 15.29 -13.75 -1.06
N ALA A 145 15.87 -12.67 -0.54
CA ALA A 145 15.21 -11.74 0.38
C ALA A 145 14.61 -10.51 -0.30
N HIS A 146 14.50 -10.48 -1.65
CA HIS A 146 14.12 -9.29 -2.41
C HIS A 146 12.83 -8.64 -1.89
N SER A 147 11.75 -9.41 -1.73
CA SER A 147 10.47 -8.88 -1.26
C SER A 147 10.54 -8.32 0.16
N MET A 148 11.31 -8.94 1.05
CA MET A 148 11.49 -8.44 2.42
C MET A 148 12.30 -7.14 2.45
N LEU A 149 13.35 -7.03 1.64
CA LEU A 149 14.13 -5.80 1.48
C LEU A 149 13.28 -4.69 0.87
N ALA A 150 12.53 -4.98 -0.18
CA ALA A 150 11.60 -4.04 -0.78
C ALA A 150 10.53 -3.58 0.23
N SER A 151 10.01 -4.49 1.05
CA SER A 151 9.07 -4.18 2.14
C SER A 151 9.71 -3.25 3.19
N ARG A 152 10.96 -3.50 3.59
CA ARG A 152 11.69 -2.63 4.51
C ARG A 152 11.80 -1.20 4.00
N PHE A 153 12.14 -1.01 2.72
CA PHE A 153 12.31 0.33 2.16
C PHE A 153 11.00 0.98 1.73
N ALA A 154 9.98 0.22 1.33
CA ALA A 154 8.67 0.74 0.93
C ALA A 154 7.99 1.57 2.04
N LYS A 155 8.19 1.22 3.32
CA LYS A 155 7.61 1.96 4.44
C LYS A 155 8.07 3.41 4.52
N PHE A 156 9.31 3.72 4.09
CA PHE A 156 9.83 5.09 4.09
C PHE A 156 9.17 5.95 3.02
N VAL A 157 8.73 5.35 1.92
CA VAL A 157 7.94 6.02 0.88
C VAL A 157 6.48 6.15 1.32
N SER A 158 5.88 5.04 1.77
CA SER A 158 4.51 4.99 2.32
C SER A 158 4.38 3.81 3.27
N GLY A 159 3.90 4.03 4.49
CA GLY A 159 3.77 2.95 5.49
C GLY A 159 2.97 1.74 4.98
N SER A 160 1.85 1.97 4.28
CA SER A 160 1.07 0.89 3.66
C SER A 160 1.81 0.17 2.52
N GLY A 161 2.81 0.81 1.91
CA GLY A 161 3.65 0.22 0.86
C GLY A 161 4.37 -1.04 1.28
N THR A 162 4.71 -1.16 2.57
CA THR A 162 5.30 -2.37 3.17
C THR A 162 4.56 -3.63 2.78
N ARG A 163 3.22 -3.60 2.84
CA ARG A 163 2.34 -4.73 2.53
C ARG A 163 2.12 -4.93 1.04
N SER A 164 2.19 -3.84 0.26
CA SER A 164 1.98 -3.87 -1.20
C SER A 164 3.07 -4.60 -1.98
N VAL A 165 4.14 -5.01 -1.32
CA VAL A 165 5.22 -5.82 -1.92
C VAL A 165 4.83 -7.30 -1.99
N PHE A 166 3.94 -7.78 -1.12
CA PHE A 166 3.55 -9.18 -1.03
C PHE A 166 2.19 -9.43 -1.69
N PRO A 167 2.03 -10.52 -2.47
CA PRO A 167 0.77 -10.87 -3.09
C PRO A 167 -0.25 -11.35 -2.06
N GLY A 168 -1.52 -11.37 -2.45
CA GLY A 168 -2.59 -11.92 -1.63
C GLY A 168 -2.79 -11.16 -0.33
N LEU A 169 -2.71 -11.87 0.79
CA LEU A 169 -2.82 -11.32 2.14
C LEU A 169 -1.44 -11.13 2.75
N SER A 170 -1.20 -9.97 3.32
CA SER A 170 0.06 -9.67 4.02
C SER A 170 -0.19 -8.93 5.33
N THR A 171 0.68 -9.18 6.31
CA THR A 171 0.68 -8.49 7.60
C THR A 171 1.95 -7.67 7.76
N TRP A 172 1.83 -6.46 8.25
CA TRP A 172 2.95 -5.61 8.67
C TRP A 172 3.08 -5.65 10.18
N ILE A 173 4.20 -6.19 10.65
CA ILE A 173 4.52 -6.26 12.08
C ILE A 173 5.10 -4.91 12.49
N SER A 174 4.33 -4.16 13.27
CA SER A 174 4.71 -2.85 13.79
C SER A 174 4.05 -2.62 15.14
N TYR A 175 4.83 -2.17 16.12
CA TYR A 175 4.37 -1.84 17.47
C TYR A 175 5.43 -0.97 18.18
N PRO A 176 5.08 -0.24 19.26
CA PRO A 176 6.04 0.51 20.04
C PRO A 176 7.18 -0.36 20.58
N GLY A 177 8.41 0.06 20.35
CA GLY A 177 9.60 -0.67 20.80
C GLY A 177 10.17 -1.70 19.81
N ILE A 178 9.49 -1.99 18.68
CA ILE A 178 10.10 -2.82 17.63
C ILE A 178 11.31 -2.08 17.02
N GLN A 179 12.37 -2.82 16.77
CA GLN A 179 13.53 -2.28 16.04
C GLN A 179 13.19 -2.09 14.56
N GLU A 180 13.68 -0.99 13.94
CA GLU A 180 13.38 -0.65 12.56
C GLU A 180 13.60 -1.80 11.58
N PRO A 181 14.73 -2.55 11.61
CA PRO A 181 14.97 -3.65 10.68
C PRO A 181 13.99 -4.83 10.79
N LYS A 182 13.32 -4.98 11.93
CA LYS A 182 12.31 -6.02 12.20
C LYS A 182 10.89 -5.56 11.86
N CYS A 183 10.69 -4.26 11.64
CA CYS A 183 9.41 -3.66 11.28
C CYS A 183 9.11 -3.90 9.79
N LEU A 184 8.73 -5.11 9.44
CA LEU A 184 8.55 -5.62 8.07
C LEU A 184 7.16 -6.20 7.87
N ALA A 185 6.74 -6.30 6.60
CA ALA A 185 5.58 -7.10 6.26
C ALA A 185 5.99 -8.53 5.88
N HIS A 186 5.01 -9.43 6.01
CA HIS A 186 5.12 -10.84 5.68
C HIS A 186 3.86 -11.30 4.96
N GLU A 187 4.01 -12.19 3.99
CA GLU A 187 2.91 -12.85 3.33
C GLU A 187 2.21 -13.83 4.30
N ILE A 188 0.88 -13.83 4.29
CA ILE A 188 0.05 -14.83 4.94
C ILE A 188 -0.51 -15.75 3.87
N LYS A 189 -0.09 -17.01 3.87
CA LYS A 189 -0.54 -18.01 2.90
C LYS A 189 -1.95 -18.49 3.25
N ILE A 190 -2.95 -17.91 2.61
CA ILE A 190 -4.36 -18.30 2.72
C ILE A 190 -4.99 -18.29 1.32
N GLY A 191 -5.93 -19.19 1.09
CA GLY A 191 -6.61 -19.32 -0.19
C GLY A 191 -7.68 -18.27 -0.44
N LEU A 192 -7.31 -17.09 -0.98
CA LEU A 192 -8.21 -15.98 -1.26
C LEU A 192 -9.01 -16.10 -2.58
N SER A 193 -8.94 -17.21 -3.29
CA SER A 193 -9.60 -17.38 -4.61
C SER A 193 -11.12 -17.27 -4.58
N LYS A 194 -11.73 -17.55 -3.43
CA LYS A 194 -13.17 -17.43 -3.22
C LYS A 194 -13.62 -16.00 -2.95
N VAL A 195 -12.73 -15.11 -2.53
CA VAL A 195 -13.08 -13.72 -2.23
C VAL A 195 -13.31 -12.96 -3.53
N LYS A 196 -14.52 -12.44 -3.70
CA LYS A 196 -14.95 -11.60 -4.84
C LYS A 196 -15.06 -10.16 -4.36
N ILE A 197 -14.62 -9.22 -5.21
CA ILE A 197 -14.54 -7.81 -4.84
C ILE A 197 -15.05 -6.90 -5.94
N ALA A 198 -15.70 -5.81 -5.52
CA ALA A 198 -16.03 -4.68 -6.36
C ALA A 198 -15.73 -3.37 -5.63
N MET A 199 -15.19 -2.39 -6.33
CA MET A 199 -14.84 -1.08 -5.80
C MET A 199 -15.79 -0.02 -6.31
N PHE A 200 -16.30 0.79 -5.40
CA PHE A 200 -17.06 2.02 -5.69
C PHE A 200 -16.16 3.22 -5.42
N PRO A 201 -15.52 3.78 -6.46
CA PRO A 201 -14.61 4.92 -6.31
C PRO A 201 -15.39 6.17 -5.93
N LYS A 202 -14.99 6.84 -4.85
CA LYS A 202 -15.53 8.12 -4.40
C LYS A 202 -14.38 9.08 -4.12
N PHE A 203 -14.65 10.37 -4.21
CA PHE A 203 -13.63 11.39 -4.02
C PHE A 203 -13.91 12.25 -2.77
N ALA A 204 -12.86 12.60 -2.06
CA ALA A 204 -12.84 13.62 -1.01
C ALA A 204 -11.48 14.29 -0.98
N ASP A 205 -11.46 15.56 -0.59
CA ASP A 205 -10.25 16.37 -0.56
C ASP A 205 -9.73 16.51 0.88
N TYR A 206 -8.93 15.52 1.32
CA TYR A 206 -8.19 15.58 2.58
C TYR A 206 -6.93 14.70 2.52
N SER A 207 -5.97 14.99 3.40
CA SER A 207 -4.69 14.28 3.46
C SER A 207 -4.74 13.11 4.44
N THR A 208 -4.24 11.93 4.01
CA THR A 208 -4.05 10.77 4.90
C THR A 208 -3.07 11.08 6.04
N ASN A 209 -2.04 11.92 5.79
CA ASN A 209 -1.09 12.33 6.82
C ASN A 209 -1.79 13.10 7.95
N GLN A 210 -2.75 13.97 7.63
CA GLN A 210 -3.57 14.65 8.65
C GLN A 210 -4.35 13.67 9.50
N MET A 211 -4.87 12.58 8.91
CA MET A 211 -5.60 11.56 9.66
C MET A 211 -4.68 10.83 10.65
N HIS A 212 -3.43 10.54 10.26
CA HIS A 212 -2.43 9.99 11.19
C HIS A 212 -2.12 10.93 12.35
N GLU A 213 -2.11 12.24 12.11
CA GLU A 213 -1.82 13.24 13.15
C GLU A 213 -2.99 13.49 14.12
N LEU A 214 -4.19 13.44 13.57
CA LEU A 214 -5.41 13.70 14.35
C LEU A 214 -5.81 12.50 15.20
N SER A 215 -5.68 11.28 14.66
CA SER A 215 -6.11 10.06 15.35
C SER A 215 -5.47 9.91 16.73
N VAL A 216 -4.18 10.19 16.86
CA VAL A 216 -3.45 10.06 18.15
C VAL A 216 -3.88 11.07 19.21
N LYS A 217 -4.65 12.09 18.82
CA LYS A 217 -5.23 13.10 19.75
C LYS A 217 -6.57 12.66 20.35
N SER A 218 -7.16 11.57 19.82
CA SER A 218 -8.41 11.04 20.34
C SER A 218 -8.21 10.39 21.71
N ALA A 219 -9.13 10.64 22.64
CA ALA A 219 -9.19 9.90 23.89
C ALA A 219 -9.47 8.40 23.70
N GLN A 220 -10.04 8.03 22.55
CA GLN A 220 -10.30 6.63 22.17
C GLN A 220 -9.08 5.94 21.55
N TYR A 221 -7.97 6.66 21.29
CA TYR A 221 -6.85 6.12 20.55
C TYR A 221 -6.17 4.94 21.26
N ILE A 222 -5.85 5.09 22.53
CA ILE A 222 -5.22 3.99 23.31
C ILE A 222 -6.16 2.77 23.46
N PRO A 223 -7.43 2.93 23.83
CA PRO A 223 -8.38 1.80 23.78
C PRO A 223 -8.44 1.11 22.42
N TRP A 224 -8.44 1.89 21.32
CA TRP A 224 -8.41 1.34 19.96
C TRP A 224 -7.13 0.53 19.69
N VAL A 225 -5.94 1.05 20.09
CA VAL A 225 -4.65 0.35 19.97
C VAL A 225 -4.67 -0.97 20.74
N LEU A 226 -5.15 -0.99 21.99
CA LEU A 226 -5.21 -2.21 22.81
C LEU A 226 -6.14 -3.25 22.21
N ASN A 227 -7.30 -2.85 21.70
CA ASN A 227 -8.23 -3.74 21.00
C ASN A 227 -7.59 -4.37 19.77
N LYS A 228 -6.76 -3.61 19.04
CA LYS A 228 -6.03 -4.12 17.87
C LYS A 228 -5.12 -5.29 18.23
N PHE A 229 -4.38 -5.21 19.33
CA PHE A 229 -3.50 -6.29 19.74
C PHE A 229 -4.29 -7.55 20.10
N ALA A 230 -5.39 -7.46 20.84
CA ALA A 230 -6.25 -8.59 21.16
C ALA A 230 -6.78 -9.26 19.87
N ARG A 231 -7.23 -8.48 18.89
CA ARG A 231 -7.71 -8.97 17.59
C ARG A 231 -6.60 -9.65 16.77
N PHE A 232 -5.35 -9.18 16.87
CA PHE A 232 -4.22 -9.81 16.18
C PHE A 232 -3.84 -11.16 16.76
N GLU A 233 -3.96 -11.38 18.07
CA GLU A 233 -3.77 -12.69 18.70
C GLU A 233 -4.70 -13.74 18.09
N GLU A 234 -5.99 -13.40 17.93
CA GLU A 234 -6.97 -14.31 17.32
C GLU A 234 -6.61 -14.68 15.87
N ILE A 235 -6.00 -13.77 15.10
CA ILE A 235 -5.54 -14.05 13.74
C ILE A 235 -4.33 -14.98 13.73
N ILE A 236 -3.40 -14.81 14.67
CA ILE A 236 -2.17 -15.61 14.77
C ILE A 236 -2.50 -17.07 15.11
N ASP A 237 -3.51 -17.32 15.92
CA ASP A 237 -3.97 -18.66 16.29
C ASP A 237 -4.56 -19.49 15.13
N ARG A 238 -4.63 -18.91 13.93
CA ARG A 238 -5.08 -19.58 12.69
C ARG A 238 -6.46 -20.24 12.76
N SER A 239 -7.28 -19.83 13.70
CA SER A 239 -8.64 -20.37 13.89
C SER A 239 -9.71 -19.64 13.10
N PHE A 240 -9.36 -18.57 12.35
CA PHE A 240 -10.32 -17.75 11.63
C PHE A 240 -10.58 -18.22 10.18
N SER A 241 -11.82 -18.10 9.75
CA SER A 241 -12.26 -18.39 8.39
C SER A 241 -12.05 -17.19 7.45
N LEU A 242 -12.24 -17.42 6.13
CA LEU A 242 -12.28 -16.29 5.18
C LEU A 242 -13.42 -15.32 5.47
N GLU A 243 -14.54 -15.81 5.96
CA GLU A 243 -15.68 -14.97 6.31
C GLU A 243 -15.36 -14.08 7.52
N ASP A 244 -14.69 -14.61 8.54
CA ASP A 244 -14.21 -13.81 9.68
C ASP A 244 -13.29 -12.69 9.21
N LEU A 245 -12.44 -12.93 8.19
CA LEU A 245 -11.58 -11.91 7.60
C LEU A 245 -12.40 -10.76 7.00
N LEU A 246 -13.50 -11.07 6.30
CA LEU A 246 -14.36 -10.05 5.69
C LEU A 246 -15.17 -9.28 6.75
N ILE A 247 -15.67 -9.96 7.77
CA ILE A 247 -16.35 -9.35 8.93
C ILE A 247 -15.39 -8.37 9.62
N ARG A 248 -14.15 -8.80 9.89
CA ARG A 248 -13.13 -7.95 10.52
C ARG A 248 -12.79 -6.71 9.72
N ALA A 249 -12.73 -6.82 8.38
CA ALA A 249 -12.48 -5.68 7.52
C ALA A 249 -13.57 -4.60 7.63
N GLU A 250 -14.83 -5.02 7.78
CA GLU A 250 -15.97 -4.13 7.98
C GLU A 250 -15.94 -3.49 9.38
N GLU A 251 -15.80 -4.30 10.42
CA GLU A 251 -15.69 -3.81 11.81
C GLU A 251 -14.55 -2.82 11.98
N GLU A 252 -13.40 -3.12 11.38
CA GLU A 252 -12.22 -2.27 11.44
C GLU A 252 -12.44 -0.93 10.74
N MET A 253 -13.13 -0.92 9.61
CA MET A 253 -13.55 0.32 8.95
C MET A 253 -14.44 1.17 9.87
N LEU A 254 -15.43 0.55 10.50
CA LEU A 254 -16.36 1.25 11.40
C LEU A 254 -15.64 1.79 12.63
N ASN A 255 -14.73 1.00 13.22
CA ASN A 255 -13.90 1.42 14.35
C ASN A 255 -12.98 2.59 14.01
N LEU A 256 -12.33 2.57 12.84
CA LEU A 256 -11.49 3.67 12.36
C LEU A 256 -12.31 4.94 12.12
N ASN A 257 -13.50 4.82 11.52
CA ASN A 257 -14.39 5.95 11.32
C ASN A 257 -14.82 6.56 12.66
N SER A 258 -15.23 5.73 13.63
CA SER A 258 -15.58 6.17 14.98
C SER A 258 -14.43 6.91 15.67
N LEU A 259 -13.21 6.36 15.59
CA LEU A 259 -12.00 7.01 16.11
C LEU A 259 -11.78 8.39 15.50
N LEU A 260 -11.87 8.53 14.18
CA LEU A 260 -11.66 9.82 13.51
C LEU A 260 -12.82 10.79 13.71
N MET A 261 -14.05 10.30 13.82
CA MET A 261 -15.20 11.13 14.18
C MET A 261 -15.04 11.74 15.58
N SER A 262 -14.42 11.04 16.54
CA SER A 262 -14.15 11.57 17.89
C SER A 262 -13.20 12.77 17.92
N VAL A 263 -12.46 12.98 16.83
CA VAL A 263 -11.59 14.17 16.62
C VAL A 263 -12.13 15.10 15.52
N GLY A 264 -13.42 15.02 15.23
CA GLY A 264 -14.14 15.90 14.31
C GLY A 264 -13.87 15.64 12.83
N ARG A 265 -13.53 14.40 12.46
CA ARG A 265 -13.28 14.03 11.05
C ARG A 265 -14.18 12.90 10.57
N VAL A 266 -15.00 13.19 9.58
CA VAL A 266 -15.81 12.21 8.86
C VAL A 266 -15.10 11.84 7.57
N LEU A 267 -14.79 10.55 7.39
CA LEU A 267 -14.12 10.04 6.19
C LEU A 267 -15.08 9.76 5.03
N GLN A 268 -16.34 9.48 5.36
CA GLN A 268 -17.35 9.07 4.40
C GLN A 268 -18.08 10.30 3.85
N THR A 269 -18.37 10.30 2.55
CA THR A 269 -19.26 11.27 1.91
C THR A 269 -20.72 10.80 2.01
N GLU A 270 -21.67 11.67 1.66
CA GLU A 270 -23.09 11.32 1.59
C GLU A 270 -23.33 10.11 0.67
N GLU A 271 -22.69 10.10 -0.52
CA GLU A 271 -22.81 9.00 -1.47
C GLU A 271 -22.26 7.68 -0.91
N SER A 272 -21.13 7.74 -0.17
CA SER A 272 -20.58 6.53 0.44
C SER A 272 -21.41 6.02 1.61
N LEU A 273 -22.02 6.89 2.40
CA LEU A 273 -22.95 6.52 3.46
C LEU A 273 -24.22 5.89 2.88
N SER A 274 -24.79 6.50 1.84
CA SER A 274 -25.96 5.95 1.13
C SER A 274 -25.67 4.57 0.54
N LEU A 275 -24.47 4.36 -0.03
CA LEU A 275 -24.05 3.04 -0.51
C LEU A 275 -23.95 2.03 0.64
N ILE A 276 -23.38 2.40 1.78
CA ILE A 276 -23.31 1.54 2.97
C ILE A 276 -24.71 1.14 3.44
N GLU A 277 -25.66 2.07 3.47
CA GLU A 277 -27.06 1.79 3.83
C GLU A 277 -27.72 0.80 2.85
N ARG A 278 -27.45 0.93 1.54
CA ARG A 278 -27.95 -0.03 0.53
C ARG A 278 -27.34 -1.42 0.73
N ILE A 279 -26.03 -1.51 0.99
CA ILE A 279 -25.35 -2.79 1.29
C ILE A 279 -26.00 -3.45 2.53
N ILE A 280 -26.18 -2.71 3.61
CA ILE A 280 -26.78 -3.22 4.85
C ILE A 280 -28.23 -3.67 4.60
N SER A 281 -29.00 -2.91 3.82
CA SER A 281 -30.39 -3.24 3.49
C SER A 281 -30.48 -4.49 2.60
N PHE A 282 -29.61 -4.61 1.61
CA PHE A 282 -29.52 -5.80 0.76
C PHE A 282 -29.15 -7.05 1.58
N ARG A 283 -28.16 -6.92 2.47
CA ARG A 283 -27.68 -8.00 3.33
C ARG A 283 -28.73 -8.56 4.30
N LYS A 284 -29.73 -7.79 4.71
CA LYS A 284 -30.84 -8.28 5.55
C LYS A 284 -31.59 -9.45 4.93
N LYS A 285 -31.66 -9.49 3.59
CA LYS A 285 -32.32 -10.57 2.84
C LYS A 285 -31.32 -11.57 2.24
N ASN A 286 -30.10 -11.13 2.00
CA ASN A 286 -29.06 -11.84 1.28
C ASN A 286 -27.73 -11.80 2.07
N PRO A 287 -27.56 -12.60 3.14
CA PRO A 287 -26.37 -12.55 4.00
C PRO A 287 -25.08 -12.92 3.25
N GLY A 288 -23.94 -12.42 3.74
CA GLY A 288 -22.61 -12.73 3.19
C GLY A 288 -22.02 -11.64 2.30
N LEU A 289 -22.59 -10.43 2.29
CA LEU A 289 -22.01 -9.25 1.64
C LEU A 289 -21.38 -8.35 2.70
N TYR A 290 -20.13 -7.97 2.51
CA TYR A 290 -19.31 -7.17 3.44
C TYR A 290 -18.73 -5.97 2.72
N PHE A 291 -18.31 -4.96 3.46
CA PHE A 291 -17.67 -3.77 2.90
C PHE A 291 -16.50 -3.27 3.74
N THR A 292 -15.60 -2.53 3.13
CA THR A 292 -14.55 -1.80 3.84
C THR A 292 -14.14 -0.55 3.05
N ALA A 293 -13.53 0.39 3.75
CA ALA A 293 -12.85 1.55 3.17
C ALA A 293 -11.55 1.81 3.92
N ASP A 294 -10.55 2.38 3.26
CA ASP A 294 -9.34 2.90 3.93
C ASP A 294 -9.59 4.31 4.48
N THR A 295 -8.56 5.14 4.58
CA THR A 295 -8.70 6.56 4.92
C THR A 295 -9.23 7.36 3.73
N GLY A 296 -10.46 7.06 3.31
CA GLY A 296 -11.14 7.69 2.18
C GLY A 296 -12.56 7.14 2.00
N PRO A 297 -13.40 7.82 1.18
CA PRO A 297 -14.80 7.48 1.01
C PRO A 297 -15.06 6.32 0.03
N SER A 298 -14.03 5.84 -0.69
CA SER A 298 -14.20 4.73 -1.64
C SER A 298 -14.46 3.43 -0.92
N ILE A 299 -15.54 2.74 -1.28
CA ILE A 299 -16.01 1.52 -0.65
C ILE A 299 -15.60 0.30 -1.47
N LEU A 300 -14.94 -0.66 -0.83
CA LEU A 300 -14.72 -2.00 -1.36
C LEU A 300 -15.80 -2.92 -0.83
N VAL A 301 -16.58 -3.50 -1.73
CA VAL A 301 -17.57 -4.56 -1.42
C VAL A 301 -16.89 -5.91 -1.60
N MET A 302 -17.16 -6.83 -0.68
CA MET A 302 -16.51 -8.14 -0.60
C MET A 302 -17.50 -9.23 -0.27
N THR A 303 -17.31 -10.43 -0.83
CA THR A 303 -18.12 -11.62 -0.53
C THR A 303 -17.38 -12.89 -0.89
N LEU A 304 -17.83 -14.03 -0.39
CA LEU A 304 -17.39 -15.36 -0.82
C LEU A 304 -18.30 -15.97 -1.91
N ASN A 305 -19.40 -15.30 -2.27
CA ASN A 305 -20.39 -15.76 -3.23
C ASN A 305 -20.46 -14.81 -4.44
N GLU A 306 -19.98 -15.28 -5.59
CA GLU A 306 -19.94 -14.48 -6.83
C GLU A 306 -21.33 -14.07 -7.32
N ASN A 307 -22.34 -14.96 -7.19
CA ASN A 307 -23.69 -14.64 -7.62
C ASN A 307 -24.30 -13.54 -6.76
N LEU A 308 -24.05 -13.60 -5.43
CA LEU A 308 -24.48 -12.55 -4.51
C LEU A 308 -23.91 -11.18 -4.87
N LEU A 309 -22.62 -11.14 -5.26
CA LEU A 309 -22.02 -9.89 -5.72
C LEU A 309 -22.67 -9.39 -6.99
N LYS A 310 -22.92 -10.27 -7.97
CA LYS A 310 -23.61 -9.90 -9.23
C LYS A 310 -25.01 -9.35 -8.97
N GLU A 311 -25.82 -10.04 -8.18
CA GLU A 311 -27.15 -9.60 -7.79
C GLU A 311 -27.14 -8.21 -7.12
N PHE A 312 -26.21 -7.96 -6.21
CA PHE A 312 -26.06 -6.64 -5.61
C PHE A 312 -25.68 -5.59 -6.65
N LEU A 313 -24.68 -5.86 -7.49
CA LEU A 313 -24.20 -4.91 -8.50
C LEU A 313 -25.27 -4.56 -9.55
N GLU A 314 -26.19 -5.47 -9.87
CA GLU A 314 -27.33 -5.23 -10.75
C GLU A 314 -28.35 -4.24 -10.15
N THR A 315 -28.38 -4.10 -8.82
CA THR A 315 -29.24 -3.09 -8.15
C THR A 315 -28.60 -1.70 -8.10
N GLU A 316 -27.31 -1.58 -8.41
CA GLU A 316 -26.55 -0.35 -8.24
C GLU A 316 -26.54 0.50 -9.50
N THR A 317 -26.75 1.80 -9.33
CA THR A 317 -26.63 2.82 -10.39
C THR A 317 -25.29 3.57 -10.31
N ASP A 318 -24.58 3.44 -9.19
CA ASP A 318 -23.27 4.03 -8.99
C ASP A 318 -22.20 3.37 -9.84
N PHE A 319 -21.23 4.16 -10.32
CA PHE A 319 -20.07 3.61 -11.00
C PHE A 319 -19.26 2.70 -10.07
N TYR A 320 -19.01 1.49 -10.52
CA TYR A 320 -18.17 0.52 -9.82
C TYR A 320 -17.16 -0.16 -10.76
N ILE A 321 -16.18 -0.82 -10.17
CA ILE A 321 -15.17 -1.59 -10.87
C ILE A 321 -15.10 -2.96 -10.22
N SER A 322 -15.44 -4.02 -10.96
CA SER A 322 -15.14 -5.39 -10.53
C SER A 322 -13.64 -5.64 -10.62
N GLY A 323 -13.08 -6.31 -9.63
CA GLY A 323 -11.64 -6.53 -9.52
C GLY A 323 -11.29 -7.89 -8.97
N ASN A 324 -10.00 -8.13 -8.85
CA ASN A 324 -9.43 -9.36 -8.32
C ASN A 324 -8.41 -9.06 -7.22
N ILE A 325 -8.23 -10.06 -6.35
CA ILE A 325 -7.09 -10.08 -5.44
C ILE A 325 -5.87 -10.55 -6.24
N VAL A 326 -4.79 -9.76 -6.18
CA VAL A 326 -3.53 -10.05 -6.88
C VAL A 326 -2.85 -11.22 -6.21
N LYS A 327 -2.63 -12.31 -6.96
CA LYS A 327 -2.00 -13.55 -6.47
C LYS A 327 -0.51 -13.61 -6.75
N ASP A 328 -0.01 -12.77 -7.65
CA ASP A 328 1.40 -12.66 -8.01
C ASP A 328 1.77 -11.19 -8.11
N SER A 329 2.70 -10.77 -7.28
CA SER A 329 3.25 -9.40 -7.26
C SER A 329 4.61 -9.32 -7.98
N SER A 330 5.03 -10.36 -8.70
CA SER A 330 6.26 -10.34 -9.49
C SER A 330 6.29 -9.12 -10.41
N PRO A 331 7.44 -8.47 -10.58
CA PRO A 331 7.57 -7.30 -11.42
C PRO A 331 7.08 -7.60 -12.84
N SER A 332 5.93 -7.06 -13.20
CA SER A 332 5.33 -7.19 -14.52
C SER A 332 5.40 -5.86 -15.26
N ALA A 333 6.14 -5.84 -16.35
CA ALA A 333 6.16 -4.70 -17.25
C ALA A 333 5.63 -5.12 -18.61
N SER A 334 4.58 -4.43 -19.09
CA SER A 334 4.15 -4.56 -20.49
C SER A 334 5.30 -4.10 -21.42
N ASN A 335 5.38 -4.65 -22.62
CA ASN A 335 6.38 -4.22 -23.59
C ASN A 335 6.33 -2.70 -23.83
N ALA A 336 5.12 -2.14 -23.95
CA ALA A 336 4.92 -0.71 -24.11
C ALA A 336 5.50 0.12 -22.94
N PHE A 337 5.38 -0.35 -21.69
CA PHE A 337 6.00 0.33 -20.55
C PHE A 337 7.53 0.24 -20.61
N ARG A 338 8.08 -0.92 -21.00
CA ARG A 338 9.54 -1.11 -21.14
C ARG A 338 10.11 -0.20 -22.21
N GLU A 339 9.43 -0.07 -23.35
CA GLU A 339 9.83 0.81 -24.44
C GLU A 339 9.79 2.29 -24.03
N ARG A 340 8.71 2.73 -23.35
CA ARG A 340 8.62 4.11 -22.85
C ARG A 340 9.71 4.42 -21.84
N GLY A 341 9.96 3.56 -20.88
CA GLY A 341 11.01 3.74 -19.88
C GLY A 341 12.39 3.82 -20.53
N LYS A 342 12.69 2.92 -21.47
CA LYS A 342 13.96 2.93 -22.23
C LYS A 342 14.12 4.23 -23.01
N ALA A 343 13.12 4.63 -23.80
CA ALA A 343 13.13 5.87 -24.56
C ALA A 343 13.28 7.11 -23.67
N PHE A 344 12.63 7.11 -22.49
CA PHE A 344 12.76 8.17 -21.51
C PHE A 344 14.22 8.33 -21.04
N PHE A 345 14.86 7.26 -20.58
CA PHE A 345 16.26 7.34 -20.12
C PHE A 345 17.25 7.63 -21.22
N GLU A 346 17.05 7.14 -22.46
CA GLU A 346 17.84 7.51 -23.61
C GLU A 346 17.73 9.03 -23.93
N SER A 347 16.55 9.61 -23.78
CA SER A 347 16.35 11.04 -23.97
C SER A 347 17.07 11.89 -22.92
N LEU A 348 17.10 11.44 -21.66
CA LEU A 348 17.83 12.12 -20.59
C LEU A 348 19.36 12.08 -20.84
N GLN A 349 19.89 10.96 -21.30
CA GLN A 349 21.33 10.83 -21.61
C GLN A 349 21.78 11.73 -22.78
N ARG A 350 20.89 12.00 -23.75
CA ARG A 350 21.19 12.92 -24.88
C ARG A 350 21.11 14.39 -24.49
N SER A 351 20.48 14.70 -23.35
CA SER A 351 20.28 16.07 -22.87
C SER A 351 21.35 16.52 -21.87
N GLN A 352 22.22 15.63 -21.46
CA GLN A 352 23.42 15.87 -20.64
C GLN A 352 24.65 16.01 -21.50
#